data_bd8189f083c6cc94c6ebeb62883b12a0
#
_entry.id   bd8189f083c6cc94c6ebeb62883b12a0
#
_cell.length_a   1.000
_cell.length_b   1.000
_cell.length_c   1.000
_cell.angle_alpha   90.00
_cell.angle_beta   90.00
_cell.angle_gamma   90.00
#
_symmetry.space_group_name_H-M   'P 1'
#
loop_
_entity.id
_entity.type
_entity.pdbx_description
1 polymer ?
#
loop_
_entity_poly.entity_id
_entity_poly.type
_entity_poly.pdbx_seq_one_letter_code
_entity_poly.pdbx_strand_id
1 'polypeptide(L)'
;MTPTVSIVLPCYNGAGFLAQSIDSVVGQTFTDWELIIVNDCSTDNSLEIMQGYASRDRRIRIVNNEVNLKLPGALNRGFREAKGKYLTWTSHDNRMAPTMLEEFVAYLDANPDKGLVTACYAAFSLTTGEQLYEVHHPDPQLYMPLFNTVCYAFMYRREVLETVGDYDTTLFLVEDYDYWVRIWQRYPIGKIYKVLYYTGVGDDTLTLSRKKEIAQKLVEMRLRYFDDFDRALAPHPDLQRKLYNSIADNLHGWQRIGFSLRRGLKYSSFYWLYYRVKKNIKKALRAIRK
;
A
#
# COMPACT_ATOMS: atom_id res chain seq x y z
N MET A 1 -28.38 -9.82 4.10
CA MET A 1 -28.17 -8.41 3.73
C MET A 1 -26.72 -8.26 3.25
N THR A 2 -26.46 -7.40 2.30
CA THR A 2 -25.11 -7.09 1.88
C THR A 2 -24.50 -6.13 2.91
N PRO A 3 -23.31 -6.40 3.46
CA PRO A 3 -22.70 -5.51 4.46
C PRO A 3 -22.28 -4.19 3.84
N THR A 4 -22.20 -3.13 4.63
CA THR A 4 -21.67 -1.84 4.18
C THR A 4 -20.16 -1.88 4.00
N VAL A 5 -19.41 -2.55 4.90
CA VAL A 5 -17.94 -2.63 4.86
C VAL A 5 -17.49 -4.08 4.76
N SER A 6 -16.57 -4.38 3.86
CA SER A 6 -15.79 -5.63 3.87
C SER A 6 -14.36 -5.35 4.32
N ILE A 7 -13.92 -6.14 5.29
CA ILE A 7 -12.56 -6.10 5.84
C ILE A 7 -11.87 -7.40 5.46
N VAL A 8 -10.71 -7.33 4.80
CA VAL A 8 -9.88 -8.50 4.52
C VAL A 8 -8.74 -8.56 5.54
N LEU A 9 -8.50 -9.72 6.12
CA LEU A 9 -7.40 -9.97 7.05
C LEU A 9 -6.58 -11.15 6.54
N PRO A 10 -5.51 -10.93 5.74
CA PRO A 10 -4.58 -11.97 5.38
C PRO A 10 -3.73 -12.38 6.58
N CYS A 11 -3.53 -13.67 6.76
CA CYS A 11 -2.74 -14.22 7.86
C CYS A 11 -1.91 -15.41 7.39
N TYR A 12 -0.61 -15.35 7.69
CA TYR A 12 0.32 -16.46 7.56
C TYR A 12 1.16 -16.55 8.83
N ASN A 13 1.01 -17.64 9.61
CA ASN A 13 1.70 -17.87 10.86
C ASN A 13 1.62 -16.67 11.84
N GLY A 14 0.39 -16.22 12.09
CA GLY A 14 0.11 -15.03 12.91
C GLY A 14 -0.47 -15.33 14.29
N ALA A 15 -0.42 -16.59 14.80
CA ALA A 15 -1.12 -17.01 16.02
C ALA A 15 -0.85 -16.11 17.24
N GLY A 16 0.36 -15.52 17.35
CA GLY A 16 0.73 -14.68 18.48
C GLY A 16 -0.03 -13.36 18.61
N PHE A 17 -0.55 -12.82 17.51
CA PHE A 17 -1.18 -11.48 17.49
C PHE A 17 -2.58 -11.47 16.87
N LEU A 18 -2.96 -12.54 16.15
CA LEU A 18 -4.19 -12.62 15.37
C LEU A 18 -5.45 -12.33 16.19
N ALA A 19 -5.55 -12.87 17.41
CA ALA A 19 -6.70 -12.65 18.28
C ALA A 19 -6.92 -11.15 18.54
N GLN A 20 -5.86 -10.42 18.87
CA GLN A 20 -5.90 -8.99 19.16
C GLN A 20 -6.33 -8.16 17.94
N SER A 21 -5.91 -8.55 16.74
CA SER A 21 -6.31 -7.93 15.49
C SER A 21 -7.81 -8.16 15.22
N ILE A 22 -8.30 -9.40 15.36
CA ILE A 22 -9.72 -9.72 15.18
C ILE A 22 -10.57 -9.00 16.22
N ASP A 23 -10.16 -8.95 17.48
CA ASP A 23 -10.86 -8.24 18.57
C ASP A 23 -11.03 -6.75 18.24
N SER A 24 -10.04 -6.13 17.61
CA SER A 24 -10.13 -4.73 17.19
C SER A 24 -11.16 -4.49 16.08
N VAL A 25 -11.44 -5.49 15.26
CA VAL A 25 -12.52 -5.46 14.25
C VAL A 25 -13.88 -5.72 14.90
N VAL A 26 -13.97 -6.72 15.76
CA VAL A 26 -15.21 -7.04 16.49
C VAL A 26 -15.67 -5.88 17.38
N GLY A 27 -14.72 -5.15 17.96
CA GLY A 27 -14.94 -3.99 18.81
C GLY A 27 -15.24 -2.68 18.07
N GLN A 28 -15.45 -2.67 16.77
CA GLN A 28 -15.79 -1.46 16.02
C GLN A 28 -17.18 -0.94 16.39
N THR A 29 -17.32 0.38 16.56
CA THR A 29 -18.60 1.06 16.83
C THR A 29 -19.57 0.94 15.66
N PHE A 30 -19.08 0.95 14.44
CA PHE A 30 -19.86 0.64 13.24
C PHE A 30 -20.01 -0.87 13.09
N THR A 31 -21.26 -1.37 13.04
CA THR A 31 -21.56 -2.82 13.17
C THR A 31 -21.91 -3.53 11.87
N ASP A 32 -22.20 -2.80 10.79
CA ASP A 32 -22.59 -3.39 9.48
C ASP A 32 -21.36 -3.69 8.61
N TRP A 33 -20.60 -4.69 9.04
CA TRP A 33 -19.39 -5.16 8.37
C TRP A 33 -19.36 -6.68 8.24
N GLU A 34 -18.53 -7.17 7.33
CA GLU A 34 -18.05 -8.54 7.27
C GLU A 34 -16.52 -8.57 7.39
N LEU A 35 -15.98 -9.60 8.02
CA LEU A 35 -14.55 -9.88 8.10
C LEU A 35 -14.23 -11.16 7.32
N ILE A 36 -13.34 -11.06 6.35
CA ILE A 36 -12.86 -12.17 5.53
C ILE A 36 -11.42 -12.44 5.94
N ILE A 37 -11.21 -13.48 6.75
CA ILE A 37 -9.88 -13.88 7.17
C ILE A 37 -9.34 -14.86 6.12
N VAL A 38 -8.22 -14.51 5.50
CA VAL A 38 -7.55 -15.36 4.52
C VAL A 38 -6.39 -16.08 5.21
N ASN A 39 -6.58 -17.38 5.49
CA ASN A 39 -5.51 -18.24 5.95
C ASN A 39 -4.60 -18.59 4.76
N ASP A 40 -3.44 -17.98 4.68
CA ASP A 40 -2.49 -18.13 3.57
C ASP A 40 -1.55 -19.33 3.78
N CYS A 41 -2.13 -20.51 4.06
CA CYS A 41 -1.41 -21.76 4.31
C CYS A 41 -0.59 -21.74 5.62
N SER A 42 -1.17 -21.23 6.73
CA SER A 42 -0.51 -21.22 8.04
C SER A 42 -0.25 -22.64 8.57
N THR A 43 0.88 -22.82 9.24
CA THR A 43 1.33 -24.08 9.85
C THR A 43 1.33 -24.04 11.38
N ASP A 44 1.01 -22.88 11.96
CA ASP A 44 0.83 -22.67 13.39
C ASP A 44 -0.65 -22.73 13.79
N ASN A 45 -0.98 -22.35 15.02
CA ASN A 45 -2.36 -22.38 15.54
C ASN A 45 -3.28 -21.27 14.97
N SER A 46 -2.85 -20.51 13.94
CA SER A 46 -3.65 -19.42 13.36
C SER A 46 -5.04 -19.89 12.91
N LEU A 47 -5.12 -21.03 12.23
CA LEU A 47 -6.41 -21.55 11.73
C LEU A 47 -7.38 -21.90 12.87
N GLU A 48 -6.90 -22.47 13.97
CA GLU A 48 -7.73 -22.80 15.14
C GLU A 48 -8.30 -21.51 15.77
N ILE A 49 -7.48 -20.45 15.90
CA ILE A 49 -7.92 -19.14 16.37
C ILE A 49 -9.02 -18.58 15.45
N MET A 50 -8.81 -18.57 14.13
CA MET A 50 -9.80 -18.10 13.15
C MET A 50 -11.13 -18.83 13.29
N GLN A 51 -11.11 -20.17 13.39
CA GLN A 51 -12.29 -21.02 13.57
C GLN A 51 -13.04 -20.69 14.87
N GLY A 52 -12.30 -20.42 15.95
CA GLY A 52 -12.86 -20.00 17.21
C GLY A 52 -13.67 -18.70 17.11
N TYR A 53 -13.18 -17.72 16.34
CA TYR A 53 -13.91 -16.46 16.10
C TYR A 53 -15.09 -16.64 15.13
N ALA A 54 -14.89 -17.32 14.02
CA ALA A 54 -15.94 -17.56 13.02
C ALA A 54 -17.13 -18.36 13.57
N SER A 55 -16.91 -19.25 14.56
CA SER A 55 -17.98 -20.01 15.23
C SER A 55 -18.86 -19.12 16.14
N ARG A 56 -18.37 -17.98 16.61
CA ARG A 56 -19.04 -17.07 17.54
C ARG A 56 -19.68 -15.86 16.86
N ASP A 57 -19.16 -15.46 15.69
CA ASP A 57 -19.65 -14.30 14.96
C ASP A 57 -19.86 -14.63 13.48
N ARG A 58 -21.13 -14.65 13.03
CA ARG A 58 -21.52 -14.95 11.64
C ARG A 58 -21.00 -13.94 10.60
N ARG A 59 -20.51 -12.77 11.02
CA ARG A 59 -19.91 -11.76 10.15
C ARG A 59 -18.48 -12.13 9.75
N ILE A 60 -17.88 -13.13 10.42
CA ILE A 60 -16.52 -13.58 10.19
C ILE A 60 -16.54 -14.83 9.32
N ARG A 61 -15.83 -14.80 8.21
CA ARG A 61 -15.65 -15.94 7.29
C ARG A 61 -14.19 -16.24 7.08
N ILE A 62 -13.86 -17.51 6.88
CA ILE A 62 -12.49 -17.97 6.63
C ILE A 62 -12.38 -18.45 5.19
N VAL A 63 -11.30 -18.02 4.53
CA VAL A 63 -10.90 -18.51 3.20
C VAL A 63 -9.52 -19.15 3.35
N ASN A 64 -9.40 -20.43 3.03
CA ASN A 64 -8.13 -21.13 3.08
C ASN A 64 -7.47 -21.16 1.70
N ASN A 65 -6.19 -20.81 1.64
CA ASN A 65 -5.35 -21.03 0.47
C ASN A 65 -4.62 -22.36 0.62
N GLU A 66 -4.50 -23.12 -0.48
CA GLU A 66 -3.79 -24.39 -0.51
C GLU A 66 -2.26 -24.21 -0.51
N VAL A 67 -1.80 -23.04 -0.95
CA VAL A 67 -0.40 -22.63 -0.98
C VAL A 67 -0.27 -21.18 -0.49
N ASN A 68 0.90 -20.82 0.00
CA ASN A 68 1.16 -19.45 0.41
C ASN A 68 1.28 -18.52 -0.81
N LEU A 69 0.27 -17.66 -1.01
CA LEU A 69 0.17 -16.70 -2.13
C LEU A 69 0.88 -15.37 -1.87
N LYS A 70 1.48 -15.20 -0.69
CA LYS A 70 2.03 -13.92 -0.19
C LYS A 70 0.93 -12.87 0.00
N LEU A 71 1.30 -11.75 0.60
CA LEU A 71 0.35 -10.70 0.95
C LEU A 71 -0.54 -10.25 -0.23
N PRO A 72 -0.01 -9.88 -1.42
CA PRO A 72 -0.88 -9.42 -2.52
C PRO A 72 -1.82 -10.51 -3.05
N GLY A 73 -1.37 -11.77 -3.12
CA GLY A 73 -2.22 -12.88 -3.54
C GLY A 73 -3.32 -13.20 -2.53
N ALA A 74 -3.00 -13.17 -1.24
CA ALA A 74 -3.97 -13.37 -0.18
C ALA A 74 -5.00 -12.22 -0.12
N LEU A 75 -4.59 -10.96 -0.31
CA LEU A 75 -5.49 -9.82 -0.43
C LEU A 75 -6.46 -9.98 -1.61
N ASN A 76 -5.94 -10.30 -2.80
CA ASN A 76 -6.77 -10.54 -3.98
C ASN A 76 -7.78 -11.66 -3.75
N ARG A 77 -7.38 -12.75 -3.08
CA ARG A 77 -8.27 -13.86 -2.73
C ARG A 77 -9.39 -13.41 -1.80
N GLY A 78 -9.06 -12.60 -0.78
CA GLY A 78 -10.06 -12.06 0.15
C GLY A 78 -11.01 -11.06 -0.51
N PHE A 79 -10.51 -10.13 -1.33
CA PHE A 79 -11.35 -9.12 -1.99
C PHE A 79 -12.30 -9.71 -3.03
N ARG A 80 -12.00 -10.86 -3.65
CA ARG A 80 -12.95 -11.58 -4.51
C ARG A 80 -14.18 -12.09 -3.74
N GLU A 81 -14.05 -12.36 -2.45
CA GLU A 81 -15.15 -12.78 -1.58
C GLU A 81 -15.91 -11.60 -0.96
N ALA A 82 -15.34 -10.39 -1.01
CA ALA A 82 -15.88 -9.20 -0.39
C ALA A 82 -17.18 -8.73 -1.08
N LYS A 83 -18.18 -8.29 -0.29
CA LYS A 83 -19.52 -7.85 -0.77
C LYS A 83 -19.86 -6.42 -0.39
N GLY A 84 -19.10 -5.79 0.52
CA GLY A 84 -19.36 -4.46 1.04
C GLY A 84 -19.26 -3.34 0.00
N LYS A 85 -19.99 -2.25 0.23
CA LYS A 85 -19.88 -0.99 -0.51
C LYS A 85 -18.50 -0.37 -0.36
N TYR A 86 -17.92 -0.50 0.83
CA TYR A 86 -16.58 -0.02 1.17
C TYR A 86 -15.65 -1.18 1.50
N LEU A 87 -14.39 -1.02 1.17
CA LEU A 87 -13.36 -2.04 1.28
C LEU A 87 -12.17 -1.52 2.07
N THR A 88 -11.66 -2.34 2.97
CA THR A 88 -10.40 -2.12 3.69
C THR A 88 -9.73 -3.45 4.00
N TRP A 89 -8.49 -3.42 4.46
CA TRP A 89 -7.85 -4.61 5.02
C TRP A 89 -6.99 -4.26 6.24
N THR A 90 -6.71 -5.25 7.06
CA THR A 90 -5.81 -5.14 8.21
C THR A 90 -4.89 -6.34 8.26
N SER A 91 -3.74 -6.21 8.92
CA SER A 91 -2.81 -7.33 9.17
C SER A 91 -3.10 -8.00 10.50
N HIS A 92 -2.64 -9.25 10.65
CA HIS A 92 -2.82 -10.03 11.87
C HIS A 92 -2.08 -9.46 13.11
N ASP A 93 -1.14 -8.56 12.91
CA ASP A 93 -0.31 -7.90 13.94
C ASP A 93 -0.68 -6.44 14.21
N ASN A 94 -1.75 -5.94 13.61
CA ASN A 94 -2.21 -4.56 13.71
C ASN A 94 -3.58 -4.47 14.40
N ARG A 95 -3.98 -3.23 14.77
CA ARG A 95 -5.27 -2.96 15.43
C ARG A 95 -5.94 -1.74 14.81
N MET A 96 -7.24 -1.81 14.61
CA MET A 96 -8.08 -0.67 14.24
C MET A 96 -8.51 0.09 15.50
N ALA A 97 -8.55 1.42 15.46
CA ALA A 97 -9.19 2.20 16.52
C ALA A 97 -10.71 1.93 16.53
N PRO A 98 -11.40 1.95 17.68
CA PRO A 98 -12.81 1.55 17.78
C PRO A 98 -13.76 2.31 16.84
N THR A 99 -13.46 3.55 16.47
CA THR A 99 -14.29 4.41 15.61
C THR A 99 -13.84 4.44 14.16
N MET A 100 -12.81 3.66 13.76
CA MET A 100 -12.21 3.78 12.42
C MET A 100 -13.23 3.55 11.29
N LEU A 101 -14.03 2.49 11.37
CA LEU A 101 -15.01 2.19 10.32
C LEU A 101 -16.10 3.26 10.25
N GLU A 102 -16.62 3.71 11.40
CA GLU A 102 -17.64 4.75 11.48
C GLU A 102 -17.18 6.06 10.84
N GLU A 103 -15.98 6.51 11.19
CA GLU A 103 -15.42 7.75 10.68
C GLU A 103 -15.12 7.68 9.18
N PHE A 104 -14.63 6.54 8.70
CA PHE A 104 -14.35 6.36 7.27
C PHE A 104 -15.62 6.26 6.43
N VAL A 105 -16.65 5.54 6.91
CA VAL A 105 -17.95 5.46 6.24
C VAL A 105 -18.58 6.83 6.15
N ALA A 106 -18.65 7.55 7.29
CA ALA A 106 -19.22 8.90 7.35
C ALA A 106 -18.47 9.87 6.42
N TYR A 107 -17.13 9.78 6.38
CA TYR A 107 -16.32 10.62 5.49
C TYR A 107 -16.61 10.35 4.02
N LEU A 108 -16.58 9.07 3.60
CA LEU A 108 -16.84 8.70 2.21
C LEU A 108 -18.29 9.01 1.80
N ASP A 109 -19.27 8.79 2.67
CA ASP A 109 -20.67 9.15 2.35
C ASP A 109 -20.84 10.67 2.17
N ALA A 110 -20.14 11.50 2.95
CA ALA A 110 -20.15 12.96 2.82
C ALA A 110 -19.32 13.49 1.63
N ASN A 111 -18.41 12.69 1.07
CA ASN A 111 -17.49 13.11 0.00
C ASN A 111 -17.54 12.12 -1.19
N PRO A 112 -18.60 12.15 -2.00
CA PRO A 112 -18.83 11.18 -3.08
C PRO A 112 -17.78 11.24 -4.21
N ASP A 113 -17.04 12.35 -4.33
CA ASP A 113 -15.93 12.52 -5.27
C ASP A 113 -14.65 11.77 -4.86
N LYS A 114 -14.52 11.38 -3.58
CA LYS A 114 -13.33 10.68 -3.09
C LYS A 114 -13.45 9.17 -3.31
N GLY A 115 -12.45 8.58 -3.97
CA GLY A 115 -12.37 7.13 -4.14
C GLY A 115 -11.82 6.40 -2.92
N LEU A 116 -10.95 7.07 -2.17
CA LEU A 116 -10.29 6.55 -0.99
C LEU A 116 -10.21 7.63 0.11
N VAL A 117 -10.30 7.21 1.36
CA VAL A 117 -9.96 8.02 2.55
C VAL A 117 -8.84 7.35 3.32
N THR A 118 -7.88 8.14 3.84
CA THR A 118 -6.84 7.68 4.75
C THR A 118 -6.85 8.47 6.06
N ALA A 119 -6.18 7.95 7.10
CA ALA A 119 -6.04 8.62 8.39
C ALA A 119 -4.60 8.52 8.92
N CYS A 120 -4.33 9.17 10.06
CA CYS A 120 -3.09 9.01 10.78
C CYS A 120 -3.06 7.65 11.51
N TYR A 121 -1.87 7.19 11.87
CA TYR A 121 -1.70 5.95 12.64
C TYR A 121 -0.65 6.13 13.74
N ALA A 122 -0.68 5.25 14.74
CA ALA A 122 0.35 5.11 15.74
C ALA A 122 1.04 3.76 15.62
N ALA A 123 2.31 3.71 15.98
CA ALA A 123 3.07 2.47 16.07
C ALA A 123 3.13 2.01 17.52
N PHE A 124 3.05 0.71 17.76
CA PHE A 124 3.23 0.11 19.06
C PHE A 124 4.21 -1.07 19.01
N SER A 125 4.90 -1.31 20.11
CA SER A 125 5.81 -2.45 20.25
C SER A 125 5.01 -3.75 20.35
N LEU A 126 5.27 -4.72 19.49
CA LEU A 126 4.69 -6.08 19.59
C LEU A 126 5.19 -6.84 20.83
N THR A 127 6.36 -6.45 21.37
CA THR A 127 6.94 -7.07 22.55
C THR A 127 6.37 -6.51 23.85
N THR A 128 6.26 -5.16 23.98
CA THR A 128 5.85 -4.52 25.24
C THR A 128 4.41 -4.02 25.20
N GLY A 129 3.80 -3.88 24.02
CA GLY A 129 2.47 -3.28 23.84
C GLY A 129 2.45 -1.76 23.95
N GLU A 130 3.58 -1.11 24.25
CA GLU A 130 3.67 0.34 24.42
C GLU A 130 3.59 1.08 23.10
N GLN A 131 2.94 2.25 23.08
CA GLN A 131 2.95 3.13 21.94
C GLN A 131 4.35 3.73 21.74
N LEU A 132 4.88 3.65 20.53
CA LEU A 132 6.22 4.11 20.18
C LEU A 132 6.22 5.54 19.61
N TYR A 133 5.36 5.78 18.60
CA TYR A 133 5.24 7.08 17.94
C TYR A 133 3.92 7.17 17.17
N GLU A 134 3.56 8.40 16.80
CA GLU A 134 2.45 8.68 15.88
C GLU A 134 2.96 9.20 14.55
N VAL A 135 2.23 8.91 13.49
CA VAL A 135 2.54 9.35 12.14
C VAL A 135 1.37 10.13 11.55
N HIS A 136 1.64 11.40 11.29
CA HIS A 136 0.70 12.33 10.66
C HIS A 136 1.20 12.65 9.24
N HIS A 137 0.84 11.81 8.28
CA HIS A 137 1.21 12.05 6.89
C HIS A 137 0.63 13.38 6.37
N PRO A 138 1.34 14.08 5.47
CA PRO A 138 0.80 15.25 4.78
C PRO A 138 -0.30 14.84 3.79
N ASP A 139 -0.81 15.83 3.04
CA ASP A 139 -1.84 15.63 2.02
C ASP A 139 -1.44 14.50 1.04
N PRO A 140 -2.22 13.41 0.96
CA PRO A 140 -1.92 12.29 0.07
C PRO A 140 -1.95 12.69 -1.40
N GLN A 141 -2.77 13.67 -1.79
CA GLN A 141 -2.87 14.09 -3.18
C GLN A 141 -1.57 14.72 -3.69
N LEU A 142 -0.89 15.48 -2.84
CA LEU A 142 0.37 16.15 -3.20
C LEU A 142 1.61 15.26 -2.99
N TYR A 143 1.63 14.47 -1.90
CA TYR A 143 2.86 13.80 -1.47
C TYR A 143 2.97 12.33 -1.89
N MET A 144 1.92 11.73 -2.49
CA MET A 144 1.98 10.35 -3.02
C MET A 144 3.20 10.10 -3.94
N PRO A 145 3.63 11.02 -4.80
CA PRO A 145 4.82 10.81 -5.63
C PRO A 145 6.13 10.64 -4.85
N LEU A 146 6.20 11.10 -3.60
CA LEU A 146 7.42 11.08 -2.79
C LEU A 146 7.50 9.86 -1.88
N PHE A 147 6.38 9.45 -1.30
CA PHE A 147 6.32 8.29 -0.39
C PHE A 147 4.87 7.81 -0.22
N ASN A 148 4.72 6.59 0.32
CA ASN A 148 3.41 6.05 0.64
C ASN A 148 2.72 6.90 1.73
N THR A 149 1.69 7.65 1.34
CA THR A 149 0.93 8.55 2.23
C THR A 149 -0.38 7.96 2.72
N VAL A 150 -0.79 6.80 2.21
CA VAL A 150 -1.98 6.06 2.65
C VAL A 150 -1.63 5.11 3.79
N CYS A 151 -0.56 4.34 3.62
CA CYS A 151 -0.05 3.38 4.60
C CYS A 151 -1.11 2.37 5.07
N TYR A 152 -1.44 2.39 6.37
CA TYR A 152 -2.20 1.34 7.05
C TYR A 152 -3.67 1.69 7.31
N ALA A 153 -3.97 2.97 7.54
CA ALA A 153 -5.30 3.47 7.92
C ALA A 153 -6.05 3.96 6.69
N PHE A 154 -6.90 3.16 6.07
CA PHE A 154 -7.60 3.54 4.85
C PHE A 154 -8.91 2.78 4.67
N MET A 155 -9.76 3.34 3.81
CA MET A 155 -10.95 2.69 3.25
C MET A 155 -11.19 3.23 1.84
N TYR A 156 -11.64 2.39 0.91
CA TYR A 156 -11.94 2.80 -0.46
C TYR A 156 -13.26 2.21 -0.94
N ARG A 157 -13.82 2.82 -1.99
CA ARG A 157 -15.08 2.38 -2.60
C ARG A 157 -14.89 1.09 -3.39
N ARG A 158 -15.91 0.26 -3.47
CA ARG A 158 -15.90 -0.95 -4.33
C ARG A 158 -15.62 -0.63 -5.78
N GLU A 159 -16.18 0.45 -6.32
CA GLU A 159 -15.94 0.90 -7.69
C GLU A 159 -14.46 1.17 -8.00
N VAL A 160 -13.67 1.52 -6.98
CA VAL A 160 -12.22 1.68 -7.08
C VAL A 160 -11.57 0.33 -7.39
N LEU A 161 -11.92 -0.74 -6.66
CA LEU A 161 -11.43 -2.10 -6.94
C LEU A 161 -11.79 -2.53 -8.36
N GLU A 162 -13.04 -2.28 -8.79
CA GLU A 162 -13.53 -2.64 -10.12
C GLU A 162 -12.78 -1.91 -11.24
N THR A 163 -12.36 -0.65 -10.98
CA THR A 163 -11.66 0.19 -11.97
C THR A 163 -10.15 -0.03 -11.97
N VAL A 164 -9.54 -0.18 -10.77
CA VAL A 164 -8.09 -0.29 -10.58
C VAL A 164 -7.63 -1.74 -10.73
N GLY A 165 -8.50 -2.70 -10.42
CA GLY A 165 -8.23 -4.14 -10.47
C GLY A 165 -7.48 -4.66 -9.24
N ASP A 166 -6.91 -5.85 -9.37
CA ASP A 166 -6.23 -6.59 -8.30
C ASP A 166 -4.88 -5.94 -7.90
N TYR A 167 -4.38 -6.29 -6.71
CA TYR A 167 -3.00 -6.02 -6.30
C TYR A 167 -2.02 -6.76 -7.22
N ASP A 168 -0.94 -6.10 -7.64
CA ASP A 168 0.10 -6.71 -8.48
C ASP A 168 0.94 -7.69 -7.65
N THR A 169 0.77 -9.00 -7.90
CA THR A 169 1.47 -10.06 -7.17
C THR A 169 2.98 -10.10 -7.44
N THR A 170 3.46 -9.43 -8.47
CA THR A 170 4.89 -9.30 -8.78
C THR A 170 5.60 -8.25 -7.93
N LEU A 171 4.83 -7.37 -7.29
CA LEU A 171 5.32 -6.26 -6.47
C LEU A 171 5.25 -6.53 -4.96
N PHE A 172 5.30 -7.81 -4.55
CA PHE A 172 5.38 -8.16 -3.13
C PHE A 172 6.40 -7.28 -2.39
N LEU A 173 6.02 -6.75 -1.22
CA LEU A 173 6.70 -5.76 -0.36
C LEU A 173 6.46 -4.29 -0.71
N VAL A 174 5.88 -3.97 -1.86
CA VAL A 174 5.49 -2.60 -2.27
C VAL A 174 4.14 -2.61 -3.00
N GLU A 175 3.40 -3.71 -2.92
CA GLU A 175 2.10 -3.93 -3.56
C GLU A 175 1.05 -2.92 -3.12
N ASP A 176 1.10 -2.50 -1.86
CA ASP A 176 0.20 -1.51 -1.28
C ASP A 176 0.46 -0.13 -1.89
N TYR A 177 1.72 0.30 -1.94
CA TYR A 177 2.07 1.59 -2.51
C TYR A 177 1.76 1.65 -4.02
N ASP A 178 2.02 0.58 -4.79
CA ASP A 178 1.59 0.47 -6.18
C ASP A 178 0.07 0.64 -6.30
N TYR A 179 -0.68 -0.04 -5.44
CA TYR A 179 -2.14 0.03 -5.44
C TYR A 179 -2.64 1.46 -5.16
N TRP A 180 -2.06 2.14 -4.18
CA TRP A 180 -2.40 3.53 -3.86
C TRP A 180 -2.04 4.49 -4.97
N VAL A 181 -0.94 4.29 -5.68
CA VAL A 181 -0.58 5.09 -6.86
C VAL A 181 -1.60 4.90 -7.99
N ARG A 182 -2.04 3.67 -8.25
CA ARG A 182 -3.07 3.40 -9.28
C ARG A 182 -4.43 4.03 -8.92
N ILE A 183 -4.79 4.08 -7.63
CA ILE A 183 -5.97 4.81 -7.15
C ILE A 183 -5.76 6.31 -7.34
N TRP A 184 -4.65 6.86 -6.85
CA TRP A 184 -4.30 8.27 -6.93
C TRP A 184 -4.35 8.85 -8.36
N GLN A 185 -3.98 8.06 -9.36
CA GLN A 185 -4.05 8.45 -10.77
C GLN A 185 -5.49 8.65 -11.29
N ARG A 186 -6.49 8.08 -10.61
CA ARG A 186 -7.88 8.02 -11.07
C ARG A 186 -8.88 8.72 -10.16
N TYR A 187 -8.60 8.73 -8.87
CA TYR A 187 -9.51 9.21 -7.84
C TYR A 187 -8.83 10.17 -6.88
N PRO A 188 -9.51 11.25 -6.47
CA PRO A 188 -9.05 12.05 -5.34
C PRO A 188 -9.03 11.23 -4.05
N ILE A 189 -7.99 11.43 -3.25
CA ILE A 189 -7.82 10.77 -1.95
C ILE A 189 -8.15 11.77 -0.84
N GLY A 190 -9.04 11.38 0.05
CA GLY A 190 -9.39 12.15 1.25
C GLY A 190 -8.50 11.82 2.43
N LYS A 191 -8.50 12.69 3.46
CA LYS A 191 -7.74 12.48 4.67
C LYS A 191 -8.47 12.94 5.92
N ILE A 192 -8.43 12.08 6.96
CA ILE A 192 -8.84 12.40 8.33
C ILE A 192 -7.56 12.59 9.18
N TYR A 193 -7.40 13.75 9.82
CA TYR A 193 -6.23 14.08 10.65
C TYR A 193 -6.42 13.58 12.11
N LYS A 194 -6.72 12.28 12.25
CA LYS A 194 -6.92 11.59 13.53
C LYS A 194 -6.20 10.25 13.47
N VAL A 195 -5.65 9.78 14.58
CA VAL A 195 -5.09 8.44 14.70
C VAL A 195 -6.23 7.45 14.78
N LEU A 196 -6.40 6.63 13.73
CA LEU A 196 -7.47 5.63 13.61
C LEU A 196 -6.94 4.20 13.45
N TYR A 197 -5.63 4.02 13.50
CA TYR A 197 -4.99 2.72 13.31
C TYR A 197 -3.73 2.59 14.13
N TYR A 198 -3.43 1.37 14.57
CA TYR A 198 -2.24 1.04 15.35
C TYR A 198 -1.47 -0.09 14.65
N THR A 199 -0.25 0.20 14.21
CA THR A 199 0.61 -0.79 13.55
C THR A 199 1.60 -1.41 14.54
N GLY A 200 1.70 -2.73 14.52
CA GLY A 200 2.67 -3.46 15.33
C GLY A 200 4.09 -3.34 14.75
N VAL A 201 5.05 -3.09 15.62
CA VAL A 201 6.47 -3.03 15.28
C VAL A 201 7.23 -4.07 16.09
N GLY A 202 7.95 -4.96 15.40
CA GLY A 202 8.79 -6.00 15.98
C GLY A 202 9.84 -6.44 14.96
N ASP A 203 10.93 -7.03 15.43
CA ASP A 203 12.08 -7.39 14.60
C ASP A 203 11.73 -8.34 13.44
N ASP A 204 10.73 -9.19 13.63
CA ASP A 204 10.27 -10.17 12.64
C ASP A 204 9.25 -9.61 11.64
N THR A 205 8.83 -8.35 11.77
CA THR A 205 7.90 -7.75 10.80
C THR A 205 8.53 -7.66 9.42
N LEU A 206 7.72 -7.87 8.36
CA LEU A 206 8.20 -7.81 6.96
C LEU A 206 8.94 -6.51 6.65
N THR A 207 8.44 -5.39 7.18
CA THR A 207 9.04 -4.06 6.96
C THR A 207 10.44 -3.94 7.54
N LEU A 208 10.70 -4.51 8.72
CA LEU A 208 12.01 -4.43 9.36
C LEU A 208 12.98 -5.49 8.84
N SER A 209 12.51 -6.73 8.67
CA SER A 209 13.35 -7.86 8.24
C SER A 209 13.80 -7.74 6.77
N ARG A 210 13.04 -7.03 5.90
CA ARG A 210 13.30 -6.96 4.45
C ARG A 210 13.59 -5.55 3.92
N LYS A 211 14.09 -4.63 4.78
CA LYS A 211 14.37 -3.21 4.44
C LYS A 211 15.13 -2.99 3.13
N LYS A 212 16.18 -3.78 2.88
CA LYS A 212 17.01 -3.63 1.66
C LYS A 212 16.23 -3.97 0.38
N GLU A 213 15.44 -5.04 0.43
CA GLU A 213 14.62 -5.47 -0.70
C GLU A 213 13.50 -4.47 -0.98
N ILE A 214 12.83 -3.99 0.07
CA ILE A 214 11.82 -2.94 -0.02
C ILE A 214 12.41 -1.69 -0.69
N ALA A 215 13.60 -1.24 -0.26
CA ALA A 215 14.25 -0.08 -0.84
C ALA A 215 14.52 -0.24 -2.35
N GLN A 216 14.94 -1.42 -2.80
CA GLN A 216 15.15 -1.72 -4.22
C GLN A 216 13.83 -1.68 -5.01
N LYS A 217 12.80 -2.37 -4.50
CA LYS A 217 11.48 -2.42 -5.15
C LYS A 217 10.79 -1.05 -5.18
N LEU A 218 10.99 -0.20 -4.15
CA LEU A 218 10.51 1.18 -4.17
C LEU A 218 11.11 2.00 -5.30
N VAL A 219 12.39 1.80 -5.62
CA VAL A 219 13.02 2.48 -6.76
C VAL A 219 12.41 2.00 -8.07
N GLU A 220 12.25 0.68 -8.24
CA GLU A 220 11.64 0.09 -9.44
C GLU A 220 10.21 0.59 -9.64
N MET A 221 9.41 0.61 -8.58
CA MET A 221 8.04 1.13 -8.59
C MET A 221 8.00 2.62 -8.93
N ARG A 222 8.85 3.45 -8.31
CA ARG A 222 8.94 4.88 -8.62
C ARG A 222 9.38 5.15 -10.06
N LEU A 223 10.25 4.34 -10.62
CA LEU A 223 10.65 4.44 -12.03
C LEU A 223 9.51 4.07 -12.98
N ARG A 224 8.65 3.10 -12.59
CA ARG A 224 7.44 2.72 -13.35
C ARG A 224 6.50 3.90 -13.52
N TYR A 225 6.28 4.69 -12.46
CA TYR A 225 5.35 5.82 -12.42
C TYR A 225 6.02 7.19 -12.55
N PHE A 226 7.30 7.23 -12.95
CA PHE A 226 8.11 8.44 -12.92
C PHE A 226 7.49 9.60 -13.70
N ASP A 227 7.00 9.37 -14.92
CA ASP A 227 6.45 10.43 -15.78
C ASP A 227 5.16 11.04 -15.20
N ASP A 228 4.35 10.23 -14.51
CA ASP A 228 3.13 10.71 -13.85
C ASP A 228 3.46 11.50 -12.60
N PHE A 229 4.41 11.04 -11.80
CA PHE A 229 4.90 11.74 -10.61
C PHE A 229 5.58 13.07 -10.98
N ASP A 230 6.42 13.07 -12.00
CA ASP A 230 7.11 14.26 -12.48
C ASP A 230 6.11 15.31 -12.99
N ARG A 231 5.08 14.88 -13.74
CA ARG A 231 4.01 15.75 -14.22
C ARG A 231 3.20 16.34 -13.08
N ALA A 232 2.81 15.53 -12.10
CA ALA A 232 2.04 15.97 -10.95
C ALA A 232 2.81 16.97 -10.08
N LEU A 233 4.12 16.81 -9.95
CA LEU A 233 4.98 17.70 -9.18
C LEU A 233 5.52 18.91 -9.98
N ALA A 234 5.19 19.05 -11.26
CA ALA A 234 5.65 20.18 -12.08
C ALA A 234 5.35 21.58 -11.48
N PRO A 235 4.19 21.80 -10.81
CA PRO A 235 3.93 23.05 -10.11
C PRO A 235 4.77 23.25 -8.83
N HIS A 236 5.48 22.22 -8.35
CA HIS A 236 6.20 22.17 -7.08
C HIS A 236 7.68 21.78 -7.28
N PRO A 237 8.56 22.68 -7.79
CA PRO A 237 9.94 22.33 -8.18
C PRO A 237 10.79 21.72 -7.05
N ASP A 238 10.56 22.13 -5.81
CA ASP A 238 11.31 21.59 -4.67
C ASP A 238 10.91 20.14 -4.34
N LEU A 239 9.62 19.78 -4.45
CA LEU A 239 9.16 18.42 -4.28
C LEU A 239 9.61 17.55 -5.45
N GLN A 240 9.56 18.07 -6.66
CA GLN A 240 10.08 17.42 -7.85
C GLN A 240 11.59 17.10 -7.70
N ARG A 241 12.39 18.04 -7.18
CA ARG A 241 13.81 17.82 -6.85
C ARG A 241 13.99 16.71 -5.80
N LYS A 242 13.13 16.67 -4.77
CA LYS A 242 13.16 15.59 -3.77
C LYS A 242 12.89 14.22 -4.39
N LEU A 243 11.90 14.11 -5.27
CA LEU A 243 11.62 12.88 -6.02
C LEU A 243 12.85 12.42 -6.80
N TYR A 244 13.46 13.31 -7.59
CA TYR A 244 14.65 12.98 -8.36
C TYR A 244 15.80 12.49 -7.49
N ASN A 245 16.10 13.19 -6.40
CA ASN A 245 17.19 12.80 -5.49
C ASN A 245 16.91 11.44 -4.87
N SER A 246 15.69 11.19 -4.40
CA SER A 246 15.31 9.91 -3.79
C SER A 246 15.46 8.72 -4.71
N ILE A 247 15.28 8.91 -6.03
CA ILE A 247 15.52 7.86 -7.04
C ILE A 247 17.03 7.76 -7.34
N ALA A 248 17.69 8.90 -7.62
CA ALA A 248 19.11 8.94 -8.02
C ALA A 248 20.05 8.37 -6.95
N ASP A 249 19.76 8.62 -5.66
CA ASP A 249 20.58 8.14 -4.54
C ASP A 249 20.54 6.62 -4.37
N ASN A 250 19.50 5.98 -4.89
CA ASN A 250 19.32 4.52 -4.86
C ASN A 250 19.69 3.83 -6.18
N LEU A 251 20.11 4.59 -7.21
CA LEU A 251 20.60 4.04 -8.47
C LEU A 251 22.13 4.02 -8.50
N HIS A 252 22.70 2.98 -9.11
CA HIS A 252 24.16 2.80 -9.22
C HIS A 252 24.63 2.79 -10.68
N GLY A 253 25.89 3.18 -10.89
CA GLY A 253 26.57 3.08 -12.18
C GLY A 253 25.82 3.76 -13.33
N TRP A 254 25.68 3.05 -14.46
CA TRP A 254 25.04 3.56 -15.67
C TRP A 254 23.56 3.90 -15.52
N GLN A 255 22.83 3.27 -14.59
CA GLN A 255 21.44 3.60 -14.31
C GLN A 255 21.33 5.02 -13.74
N ARG A 256 22.20 5.38 -12.79
CA ARG A 256 22.26 6.73 -12.20
C ARG A 256 22.61 7.79 -13.25
N ILE A 257 23.60 7.50 -14.10
CA ILE A 257 23.99 8.40 -15.20
C ILE A 257 22.85 8.58 -16.19
N GLY A 258 22.20 7.50 -16.63
CA GLY A 258 21.06 7.55 -17.55
C GLY A 258 19.86 8.32 -16.98
N PHE A 259 19.55 8.14 -15.71
CA PHE A 259 18.47 8.86 -15.03
C PHE A 259 18.81 10.36 -14.87
N SER A 260 20.02 10.70 -14.44
CA SER A 260 20.48 12.09 -14.29
C SER A 260 20.52 12.82 -15.63
N LEU A 261 20.90 12.14 -16.72
CA LEU A 261 20.86 12.70 -18.06
C LEU A 261 19.41 12.97 -18.53
N ARG A 262 18.45 12.07 -18.27
CA ARG A 262 17.03 12.33 -18.57
C ARG A 262 16.53 13.57 -17.86
N ARG A 263 16.89 13.74 -16.59
CA ARG A 263 16.57 14.92 -15.79
C ARG A 263 17.17 16.20 -16.37
N GLY A 264 18.47 16.21 -16.65
CA GLY A 264 19.17 17.39 -17.20
C GLY A 264 18.64 17.79 -18.57
N LEU A 265 18.25 16.82 -19.39
CA LEU A 265 17.78 17.04 -20.76
C LEU A 265 16.34 17.56 -20.84
N LYS A 266 15.47 17.22 -19.88
CA LYS A 266 14.08 17.70 -19.84
C LYS A 266 14.02 19.22 -19.55
N TYR A 267 15.07 19.76 -18.91
CA TYR A 267 15.17 21.16 -18.51
C TYR A 267 16.23 21.98 -19.30
N SER A 268 16.87 21.39 -20.32
CA SER A 268 17.85 22.08 -21.17
C SER A 268 17.57 21.83 -22.64
N SER A 269 17.93 22.83 -23.47
CA SER A 269 17.93 22.77 -24.93
C SER A 269 18.81 21.63 -25.52
N PHE A 270 19.45 20.85 -24.67
CA PHE A 270 20.37 19.74 -25.01
C PHE A 270 19.67 18.39 -25.23
N TYR A 271 18.36 18.28 -25.13
CA TYR A 271 17.60 17.05 -25.43
C TYR A 271 17.96 16.49 -26.83
N TRP A 272 18.16 17.38 -27.82
CA TRP A 272 18.51 17.02 -29.19
C TRP A 272 19.93 16.45 -29.31
N LEU A 273 20.89 16.99 -28.56
CA LEU A 273 22.29 16.54 -28.54
C LEU A 273 22.43 15.11 -27.98
N TYR A 274 21.72 14.79 -26.90
CA TYR A 274 21.70 13.44 -26.30
C TYR A 274 21.16 12.37 -27.25
N TYR A 275 20.04 12.65 -27.93
CA TYR A 275 19.48 11.70 -28.92
C TYR A 275 20.44 11.46 -30.07
N ARG A 276 21.15 12.49 -30.50
CA ARG A 276 22.15 12.40 -31.56
C ARG A 276 23.39 11.59 -31.15
N VAL A 277 23.88 11.80 -29.91
CA VAL A 277 25.02 11.04 -29.34
C VAL A 277 24.63 9.57 -29.14
N LYS A 278 23.45 9.28 -28.58
CA LYS A 278 22.95 7.90 -28.39
C LYS A 278 22.76 7.15 -29.70
N LYS A 279 22.27 7.82 -30.72
CA LYS A 279 22.14 7.26 -32.09
C LYS A 279 23.50 6.93 -32.70
N ASN A 280 24.49 7.80 -32.51
CA ASN A 280 25.83 7.61 -33.01
C ASN A 280 26.62 6.51 -32.27
N ILE A 281 26.47 6.41 -30.93
CA ILE A 281 27.06 5.31 -30.15
C ILE A 281 26.46 3.96 -30.56
N LYS A 282 25.11 3.87 -30.71
CA LYS A 282 24.49 2.63 -31.23
C LYS A 282 24.98 2.25 -32.65
N LYS A 283 25.24 3.24 -33.50
CA LYS A 283 25.77 3.03 -34.85
C LYS A 283 27.20 2.56 -34.80
N ALA A 284 28.05 3.15 -33.95
CA ALA A 284 29.45 2.74 -33.75
C ALA A 284 29.55 1.33 -33.14
N LEU A 285 28.75 0.99 -32.15
CA LEU A 285 28.74 -0.36 -31.56
C LEU A 285 28.23 -1.44 -32.52
N ARG A 286 27.35 -1.09 -33.47
CA ARG A 286 26.96 -2.01 -34.56
C ARG A 286 28.02 -2.18 -35.63
N ALA A 287 28.89 -1.18 -35.84
CA ALA A 287 30.00 -1.27 -36.78
C ALA A 287 31.19 -2.09 -36.24
N ILE A 288 31.37 -2.15 -34.92
CA ILE A 288 32.42 -2.95 -34.25
C ILE A 288 32.01 -4.45 -34.13
N ARG A 289 30.70 -4.77 -34.28
CA ARG A 289 30.18 -6.15 -34.24
C ARG A 289 30.03 -6.80 -35.62
N LYS A 290 30.45 -6.13 -36.68
CA LYS A 290 30.67 -6.67 -38.02
C LYS A 290 32.18 -6.78 -38.29
#